data_42fd76d33fe1e8dbae7bd6a701738606
#
_entry.id   42fd76d33fe1e8dbae7bd6a701738606
#
_cell.length_a   1.000
_cell.length_b   1.000
_cell.length_c   1.000
_cell.angle_alpha   90.00
_cell.angle_beta   90.00
_cell.angle_gamma   90.00
#
_symmetry.space_group_name_H-M   'P 1'
#
loop_
_entity.id
_entity.type
_entity.pdbx_description
1 polymer ?
#
loop_
_entity_poly.entity_id
_entity_poly.type
_entity_poly.pdbx_seq_one_letter_code
_entity_poly.pdbx_strand_id
1 'polypeptide(L)'
;MVNTKCADGAFFCKDSCIGCLPYSLGGYMTFFHASQIKGIQVLEPKISNHNLPLIYFSGKRENVLVYLSNAVEKTCKEKNFQYTGIWHKWGSYGFTQDGRLQYEEYYPNALADTYKGVSGYIYSCNHLEKCEKGNIGIPDVYVSSVPVKVDFCEYIEDAYTELLLAEEKGLIKIVRYEKFIQKGEAWLRKVIREEYENNFDHPEYQFFLKCKFSEITIHCENISINSPGSH
;
A
#
# COMPACT_ATOMS: atom_id res chain seq x y z
N MET A 1 -2.82 13.85 -17.17
CA MET A 1 -3.13 12.61 -16.43
C MET A 1 -3.06 12.97 -14.97
N VAL A 2 -4.18 13.04 -14.29
CA VAL A 2 -4.24 13.35 -12.86
C VAL A 2 -4.25 12.00 -12.16
N ASN A 3 -3.10 11.62 -11.57
CA ASN A 3 -3.03 10.46 -10.70
C ASN A 3 -3.62 10.87 -9.34
N THR A 4 -4.79 10.39 -9.03
CA THR A 4 -5.36 10.50 -7.68
C THR A 4 -4.86 9.33 -6.85
N LYS A 5 -4.12 9.62 -5.78
CA LYS A 5 -3.74 8.62 -4.76
C LYS A 5 -4.90 8.46 -3.78
N CYS A 6 -5.20 7.23 -3.41
CA CYS A 6 -6.08 6.94 -2.28
C CYS A 6 -5.30 6.98 -0.97
N ALA A 7 -6.00 7.18 0.15
CA ALA A 7 -5.47 7.29 1.51
C ALA A 7 -4.50 6.18 1.96
N ASP A 8 -4.42 5.06 1.25
CA ASP A 8 -3.46 3.96 1.51
C ASP A 8 -2.17 4.07 0.70
N GLY A 9 -1.88 5.20 0.08
CA GLY A 9 -0.65 5.40 -0.68
C GLY A 9 -0.60 4.68 -2.04
N ALA A 10 -1.67 4.00 -2.46
CA ALA A 10 -1.73 3.33 -3.74
C ALA A 10 -2.17 4.28 -4.86
N PHE A 11 -1.49 4.24 -5.99
CA PHE A 11 -1.85 4.99 -7.19
C PHE A 11 -2.91 4.25 -8.01
N PHE A 12 -3.94 4.98 -8.45
CA PHE A 12 -4.91 4.47 -9.42
C PHE A 12 -4.87 5.29 -10.71
N CYS A 13 -4.80 4.59 -11.81
CA CYS A 13 -4.96 5.20 -13.14
C CYS A 13 -6.43 5.09 -13.57
N LYS A 14 -7.07 6.24 -13.86
CA LYS A 14 -8.36 6.24 -14.56
C LYS A 14 -8.06 6.23 -16.04
N ASP A 15 -8.33 5.13 -16.72
CA ASP A 15 -8.96 5.09 -18.03
C ASP A 15 -9.15 3.64 -18.49
N SER A 16 -10.34 3.39 -18.96
CA SER A 16 -10.89 2.11 -19.39
C SER A 16 -10.25 1.62 -20.69
N CYS A 17 -9.81 0.37 -20.72
CA CYS A 17 -9.72 -0.39 -21.97
C CYS A 17 -10.42 -1.74 -21.81
N ILE A 18 -11.42 -1.94 -22.66
CA ILE A 18 -12.20 -3.14 -22.82
C ILE A 18 -11.38 -4.19 -23.59
N GLY A 19 -11.35 -5.41 -23.05
CA GLY A 19 -11.16 -6.63 -23.82
C GLY A 19 -9.73 -7.05 -24.08
N CYS A 20 -9.32 -8.11 -23.35
CA CYS A 20 -8.60 -9.27 -23.92
C CYS A 20 -8.45 -10.31 -22.80
N LEU A 21 -9.13 -11.42 -22.91
CA LEU A 21 -8.84 -12.62 -22.14
C LEU A 21 -7.48 -13.16 -22.61
N PRO A 22 -6.52 -13.42 -21.74
CA PRO A 22 -5.38 -14.22 -22.13
C PRO A 22 -5.82 -15.68 -22.21
N TYR A 23 -5.89 -16.23 -23.38
CA TYR A 23 -5.84 -17.68 -23.57
C TYR A 23 -4.47 -18.16 -23.09
N SER A 24 -4.40 -18.73 -21.88
CA SER A 24 -3.23 -19.47 -21.43
C SER A 24 -3.43 -20.95 -21.71
N LEU A 25 -2.54 -21.51 -22.47
CA LEU A 25 -2.33 -22.94 -22.59
C LEU A 25 -2.02 -23.54 -21.21
N GLY A 26 -3.01 -24.14 -20.56
CA GLY A 26 -2.83 -25.16 -19.52
C GLY A 26 -2.06 -24.85 -18.23
N GLY A 27 -1.75 -23.58 -17.91
CA GLY A 27 -1.08 -23.20 -16.67
C GLY A 27 -2.08 -22.65 -15.65
N TYR A 28 -2.12 -23.23 -14.44
CA TYR A 28 -2.90 -22.66 -13.33
C TYR A 28 -2.28 -21.33 -12.93
N MET A 29 -3.10 -20.26 -12.91
CA MET A 29 -2.67 -18.96 -12.39
C MET A 29 -2.69 -19.04 -10.86
N THR A 30 -1.60 -18.62 -10.23
CA THR A 30 -1.54 -18.49 -8.77
C THR A 30 -1.81 -17.03 -8.38
N PHE A 31 -2.66 -16.83 -7.40
CA PHE A 31 -3.03 -15.53 -6.84
C PHE A 31 -2.43 -15.38 -5.45
N PHE A 32 -1.79 -14.25 -5.20
CA PHE A 32 -1.07 -13.97 -3.96
C PHE A 32 -1.75 -12.86 -3.16
N HIS A 33 -1.78 -13.04 -1.84
CA HIS A 33 -2.24 -12.06 -0.85
C HIS A 33 -1.27 -12.04 0.31
N ALA A 34 -0.92 -10.88 0.87
CA ALA A 34 -0.04 -10.80 2.02
C ALA A 34 -0.74 -10.27 3.27
N SER A 35 -0.40 -10.84 4.41
CA SER A 35 -0.90 -10.44 5.72
C SER A 35 0.12 -10.73 6.81
N GLN A 36 0.15 -9.90 7.86
CA GLN A 36 0.94 -10.19 9.06
C GLN A 36 0.28 -11.21 10.00
N ILE A 37 -0.99 -11.54 9.75
CA ILE A 37 -1.75 -12.51 10.56
C ILE A 37 -1.35 -13.92 10.15
N LYS A 38 -0.95 -14.74 11.15
CA LYS A 38 -0.60 -16.15 10.97
C LYS A 38 -1.83 -17.05 10.87
N GLY A 39 -1.74 -18.08 10.03
CA GLY A 39 -2.65 -19.23 10.08
C GLY A 39 -4.00 -19.00 9.42
N ILE A 40 -4.11 -18.04 8.52
CA ILE A 40 -5.34 -17.81 7.74
C ILE A 40 -5.58 -19.01 6.83
N GLN A 41 -6.71 -19.69 7.01
CA GLN A 41 -7.16 -20.82 6.18
C GLN A 41 -8.15 -20.34 5.09
N VAL A 42 -8.90 -19.28 5.39
CA VAL A 42 -9.84 -18.64 4.48
C VAL A 42 -9.61 -17.13 4.58
N LEU A 43 -9.39 -16.49 3.45
CA LEU A 43 -9.35 -15.04 3.32
C LEU A 43 -10.78 -14.53 3.23
N GLU A 44 -11.13 -13.59 4.10
CA GLU A 44 -12.45 -12.98 4.15
C GLU A 44 -12.43 -11.58 3.52
N PRO A 45 -13.47 -11.20 2.74
CA PRO A 45 -13.59 -9.85 2.22
C PRO A 45 -13.68 -8.82 3.35
N LYS A 46 -12.90 -7.75 3.25
CA LYS A 46 -12.90 -6.65 4.23
C LYS A 46 -13.18 -5.33 3.53
N ILE A 47 -13.92 -4.45 4.21
CA ILE A 47 -14.11 -3.09 3.74
C ILE A 47 -12.75 -2.41 3.75
N SER A 48 -12.37 -1.88 2.61
CA SER A 48 -11.18 -1.06 2.41
C SER A 48 -11.61 0.31 1.87
N ASN A 49 -10.69 1.12 1.40
CA ASN A 49 -10.90 2.47 0.88
C ASN A 49 -11.94 2.62 -0.24
N HIS A 50 -12.39 1.53 -0.82
CA HIS A 50 -13.42 1.56 -1.87
C HIS A 50 -14.84 1.35 -1.34
N ASN A 51 -15.03 1.31 -0.01
CA ASN A 51 -16.31 1.05 0.67
C ASN A 51 -16.98 -0.27 0.23
N LEU A 52 -16.26 -1.17 -0.40
CA LEU A 52 -16.70 -2.50 -0.78
C LEU A 52 -15.90 -3.56 -0.04
N PRO A 53 -16.54 -4.63 0.47
CA PRO A 53 -15.85 -5.75 1.08
C PRO A 53 -15.14 -6.57 -0.01
N LEU A 54 -13.84 -6.43 -0.12
CA LEU A 54 -13.02 -7.10 -1.13
C LEU A 54 -11.77 -7.73 -0.51
N ILE A 55 -11.30 -8.79 -1.17
CA ILE A 55 -9.95 -9.34 -0.98
C ILE A 55 -9.15 -8.96 -2.22
N TYR A 56 -7.97 -8.39 -2.02
CA TYR A 56 -7.07 -8.01 -3.11
C TYR A 56 -5.99 -9.06 -3.30
N PHE A 57 -5.76 -9.43 -4.55
CA PHE A 57 -4.73 -10.37 -4.96
C PHE A 57 -3.84 -9.77 -6.05
N SER A 58 -2.64 -10.31 -6.18
CA SER A 58 -1.79 -10.09 -7.35
C SER A 58 -1.44 -11.43 -8.00
N GLY A 59 -1.30 -11.45 -9.33
CA GLY A 59 -0.69 -12.55 -10.07
C GLY A 59 0.84 -12.64 -9.89
N LYS A 60 1.45 -11.64 -9.21
CA LYS A 60 2.89 -11.57 -8.95
C LYS A 60 3.15 -11.58 -7.45
N ARG A 61 3.97 -12.54 -6.97
CA ARG A 61 4.29 -12.72 -5.54
C ARG A 61 4.92 -11.45 -4.94
N GLU A 62 5.87 -10.87 -5.66
CA GLU A 62 6.61 -9.69 -5.20
C GLU A 62 5.76 -8.44 -5.03
N ASN A 63 4.66 -8.33 -5.77
CA ASN A 63 3.76 -7.19 -5.68
C ASN A 63 3.01 -7.11 -4.35
N VAL A 64 2.85 -8.22 -3.63
CA VAL A 64 2.13 -8.24 -2.36
C VAL A 64 3.03 -8.00 -1.14
N LEU A 65 4.35 -7.98 -1.30
CA LEU A 65 5.30 -7.74 -0.21
C LEU A 65 5.06 -6.38 0.48
N VAL A 66 4.63 -5.36 -0.27
CA VAL A 66 4.36 -4.02 0.29
C VAL A 66 3.19 -3.98 1.26
N TYR A 67 2.33 -5.00 1.26
CA TYR A 67 1.23 -5.11 2.20
C TYR A 67 1.67 -5.63 3.58
N LEU A 68 2.92 -6.05 3.74
CA LEU A 68 3.51 -6.44 5.04
C LEU A 68 3.98 -5.22 5.86
N SER A 69 3.49 -4.03 5.57
CA SER A 69 3.85 -2.80 6.29
C SER A 69 3.07 -2.67 7.61
N ASN A 70 3.77 -2.20 8.65
CA ASN A 70 3.20 -1.79 9.93
C ASN A 70 3.75 -0.42 10.40
N ALA A 71 4.12 0.44 9.48
CA ALA A 71 4.88 1.66 9.75
C ALA A 71 4.20 2.60 10.76
N VAL A 72 2.87 2.76 10.69
CA VAL A 72 2.10 3.60 11.62
C VAL A 72 2.17 3.03 13.04
N GLU A 73 1.85 1.75 13.20
CA GLU A 73 1.93 1.05 14.49
C GLU A 73 3.35 1.11 15.09
N LYS A 74 4.36 0.81 14.29
CA LYS A 74 5.77 0.86 14.69
C LYS A 74 6.16 2.24 15.19
N THR A 75 5.84 3.30 14.43
CA THR A 75 6.13 4.69 14.81
C THR A 75 5.42 5.08 16.12
N CYS A 76 4.16 4.71 16.28
CA CYS A 76 3.41 4.96 17.51
C CYS A 76 4.05 4.25 18.71
N LYS A 77 4.40 2.97 18.57
CA LYS A 77 5.06 2.19 19.64
C LYS A 77 6.43 2.77 20.01
N GLU A 78 7.27 3.09 19.03
CA GLU A 78 8.61 3.65 19.26
C GLU A 78 8.58 5.02 19.96
N LYS A 79 7.54 5.79 19.74
CA LYS A 79 7.34 7.14 20.31
C LYS A 79 6.38 7.18 21.49
N ASN A 80 5.94 6.03 22.01
CA ASN A 80 4.96 5.92 23.10
C ASN A 80 3.65 6.68 22.83
N PHE A 81 3.19 6.68 21.58
CA PHE A 81 1.90 7.23 21.20
C PHE A 81 0.84 6.13 21.19
N GLN A 82 -0.40 6.48 21.57
CA GLN A 82 -1.50 5.52 21.58
C GLN A 82 -1.80 5.06 20.14
N TYR A 83 -1.92 3.74 19.96
CA TYR A 83 -2.30 3.12 18.69
C TYR A 83 -3.61 2.35 18.83
N THR A 84 -4.61 2.72 18.03
CA THR A 84 -5.97 2.15 18.12
C THR A 84 -6.14 0.89 17.28
N GLY A 85 -5.20 0.61 16.38
CA GLY A 85 -5.27 -0.54 15.47
C GLY A 85 -6.07 -0.29 14.19
N ILE A 86 -6.57 0.91 13.96
CA ILE A 86 -7.37 1.23 12.76
C ILE A 86 -6.47 1.36 11.53
N TRP A 87 -5.37 2.12 11.64
CA TRP A 87 -4.42 2.32 10.54
C TRP A 87 -3.26 1.34 10.64
N HIS A 88 -3.35 0.25 9.89
CA HIS A 88 -2.35 -0.81 9.92
C HIS A 88 -1.20 -0.61 8.94
N LYS A 89 -1.43 0.12 7.86
CA LYS A 89 -0.53 0.13 6.71
C LYS A 89 -0.20 1.53 6.25
N TRP A 90 1.04 1.71 5.92
CA TRP A 90 1.57 2.82 5.14
C TRP A 90 2.47 2.23 4.05
N GLY A 91 2.35 2.75 2.83
CA GLY A 91 3.23 2.35 1.74
C GLY A 91 3.10 3.30 0.57
N SER A 92 4.21 3.87 0.15
CA SER A 92 4.30 4.77 -0.99
C SER A 92 4.65 3.98 -2.24
N TYR A 93 3.66 3.30 -2.81
CA TYR A 93 3.86 2.45 -3.97
C TYR A 93 2.80 2.68 -5.04
N GLY A 94 3.15 2.32 -6.26
CA GLY A 94 2.29 2.28 -7.43
C GLY A 94 2.71 1.14 -8.34
N PHE A 95 2.25 1.20 -9.60
CA PHE A 95 2.59 0.20 -10.59
C PHE A 95 3.05 0.87 -11.88
N THR A 96 4.05 0.29 -12.51
CA THR A 96 4.48 0.67 -13.84
C THR A 96 3.45 0.20 -14.89
N GLN A 97 3.55 0.68 -16.11
CA GLN A 97 2.63 0.28 -17.20
C GLN A 97 2.67 -1.23 -17.50
N ASP A 98 3.80 -1.88 -17.24
CA ASP A 98 3.99 -3.33 -17.39
C ASP A 98 3.60 -4.13 -16.13
N GLY A 99 2.96 -3.48 -15.16
CA GLY A 99 2.42 -4.11 -13.94
C GLY A 99 3.47 -4.50 -12.92
N ARG A 100 4.70 -3.96 -12.98
CA ARG A 100 5.69 -4.10 -11.92
C ARG A 100 5.38 -3.14 -10.79
N LEU A 101 5.51 -3.61 -9.56
CA LEU A 101 5.47 -2.74 -8.39
C LEU A 101 6.56 -1.67 -8.48
N GLN A 102 6.21 -0.41 -8.20
CA GLN A 102 7.15 0.68 -8.00
C GLN A 102 6.95 1.28 -6.63
N TYR A 103 7.92 1.06 -5.73
CA TYR A 103 7.97 1.74 -4.44
C TYR A 103 8.71 3.07 -4.59
N GLU A 104 8.23 4.12 -3.92
CA GLU A 104 8.85 5.46 -3.95
C GLU A 104 9.14 5.92 -2.51
N GLU A 105 10.39 6.22 -2.22
CA GLU A 105 10.73 6.78 -0.91
C GLU A 105 10.30 8.24 -0.82
N TYR A 106 9.34 8.52 0.05
CA TYR A 106 8.82 9.88 0.26
C TYR A 106 9.59 10.66 1.34
N TYR A 107 10.45 9.96 2.07
CA TYR A 107 11.43 10.53 3.00
C TYR A 107 12.67 9.64 2.99
N PRO A 108 13.83 10.16 3.46
CA PRO A 108 15.08 9.40 3.43
C PRO A 108 14.98 8.05 4.14
N ASN A 109 15.43 6.98 3.49
CA ASN A 109 15.40 5.60 3.99
C ASN A 109 13.99 5.06 4.29
N ALA A 110 12.94 5.58 3.66
CA ALA A 110 11.56 5.19 3.91
C ALA A 110 11.30 3.69 3.72
N LEU A 111 11.97 3.03 2.77
CA LEU A 111 11.86 1.59 2.57
C LEU A 111 12.33 0.82 3.80
N ALA A 112 13.53 1.12 4.29
CA ALA A 112 14.09 0.45 5.46
C ALA A 112 13.28 0.75 6.72
N ASP A 113 12.88 2.01 6.91
CA ASP A 113 12.05 2.42 8.04
C ASP A 113 10.70 1.71 8.07
N THR A 114 10.09 1.49 6.89
CA THR A 114 8.78 0.85 6.78
C THR A 114 8.83 -0.67 6.93
N TYR A 115 9.84 -1.33 6.34
CA TYR A 115 9.81 -2.79 6.15
C TYR A 115 10.88 -3.58 6.91
N LYS A 116 11.97 -2.95 7.38
CA LYS A 116 13.04 -3.66 8.08
C LYS A 116 12.55 -4.22 9.42
N GLY A 117 12.77 -5.52 9.61
CA GLY A 117 12.30 -6.26 10.80
C GLY A 117 10.81 -6.56 10.79
N VAL A 118 10.12 -6.36 9.67
CA VAL A 118 8.70 -6.70 9.53
C VAL A 118 8.56 -8.07 8.91
N SER A 119 8.00 -9.01 9.66
CA SER A 119 7.67 -10.36 9.19
C SER A 119 6.19 -10.48 8.83
N GLY A 120 5.85 -11.55 8.12
CA GLY A 120 4.47 -11.84 7.76
C GLY A 120 4.33 -13.09 6.91
N TYR A 121 3.23 -13.19 6.19
CA TYR A 121 2.87 -14.37 5.41
C TYR A 121 2.35 -13.97 4.04
N ILE A 122 2.77 -14.68 3.01
CA ILE A 122 2.15 -14.63 1.70
C ILE A 122 1.26 -15.87 1.57
N TYR A 123 -0.03 -15.63 1.41
CA TYR A 123 -1.05 -16.63 1.15
C TYR A 123 -1.29 -16.73 -0.34
N SER A 124 -1.39 -17.95 -0.85
CA SER A 124 -1.70 -18.14 -2.28
C SER A 124 -2.85 -19.12 -2.47
N CYS A 125 -3.56 -18.92 -3.59
CA CYS A 125 -4.60 -19.80 -4.07
C CYS A 125 -4.51 -19.92 -5.60
N ASN A 126 -4.94 -21.08 -6.12
CA ASN A 126 -4.90 -21.39 -7.55
C ASN A 126 -6.24 -21.20 -8.24
N HIS A 127 -7.28 -20.85 -7.48
CA HIS A 127 -8.63 -20.63 -8.00
C HIS A 127 -9.34 -19.50 -7.26
N LEU A 128 -9.98 -18.61 -8.03
CA LEU A 128 -10.90 -17.60 -7.52
C LEU A 128 -12.28 -17.83 -8.16
N GLU A 129 -13.29 -18.15 -7.34
CA GLU A 129 -14.67 -18.43 -7.84
C GLU A 129 -15.30 -17.22 -8.55
N LYS A 130 -15.01 -16.03 -8.04
CA LYS A 130 -15.43 -14.75 -8.63
C LYS A 130 -14.19 -13.87 -8.80
N CYS A 131 -13.42 -14.22 -9.82
CA CYS A 131 -12.27 -13.41 -10.21
C CYS A 131 -12.78 -12.23 -11.06
N GLU A 132 -12.93 -11.09 -10.44
CA GLU A 132 -13.03 -9.85 -11.20
C GLU A 132 -11.61 -9.29 -11.35
N LYS A 133 -11.21 -9.02 -12.60
CA LYS A 133 -10.09 -8.09 -12.80
C LYS A 133 -10.50 -6.82 -12.09
N GLY A 134 -9.77 -6.47 -11.05
CA GLY A 134 -10.07 -5.23 -10.33
C GLY A 134 -10.20 -4.12 -11.37
N ASN A 135 -11.32 -3.42 -11.40
CA ASN A 135 -11.63 -2.34 -12.34
C ASN A 135 -10.70 -1.12 -12.15
N ILE A 136 -9.47 -1.41 -11.72
CA ILE A 136 -8.47 -0.48 -11.23
C ILE A 136 -7.43 -0.17 -12.32
N GLY A 137 -7.54 -0.80 -13.50
CA GLY A 137 -6.61 -0.57 -14.63
C GLY A 137 -5.16 -0.99 -14.35
N ILE A 138 -4.91 -1.73 -13.25
CA ILE A 138 -3.57 -2.22 -12.88
C ILE A 138 -3.43 -3.65 -13.38
N PRO A 139 -2.41 -3.95 -14.20
CA PRO A 139 -2.13 -5.31 -14.63
C PRO A 139 -1.86 -6.24 -13.43
N ASP A 140 -2.30 -7.49 -13.53
CA ASP A 140 -2.10 -8.54 -12.53
C ASP A 140 -2.70 -8.25 -11.13
N VAL A 141 -3.66 -7.33 -11.01
CA VAL A 141 -4.46 -7.11 -9.80
C VAL A 141 -5.83 -7.75 -9.98
N TYR A 142 -6.22 -8.55 -8.98
CA TYR A 142 -7.47 -9.31 -8.95
C TYR A 142 -8.18 -9.06 -7.61
N VAL A 143 -9.50 -9.18 -7.63
CA VAL A 143 -10.32 -9.01 -6.42
C VAL A 143 -11.32 -10.16 -6.29
N SER A 144 -11.67 -10.48 -5.06
CA SER A 144 -12.79 -11.38 -4.75
C SER A 144 -13.72 -10.72 -3.74
N SER A 145 -15.01 -10.75 -4.01
CA SER A 145 -16.06 -10.31 -3.09
C SER A 145 -16.63 -11.46 -2.24
N VAL A 146 -16.07 -12.66 -2.38
CA VAL A 146 -16.45 -13.86 -1.62
C VAL A 146 -15.21 -14.43 -0.89
N PRO A 147 -15.41 -15.18 0.20
CA PRO A 147 -14.31 -15.85 0.89
C PRO A 147 -13.48 -16.74 -0.06
N VAL A 148 -12.16 -16.77 0.14
CA VAL A 148 -11.23 -17.55 -0.68
C VAL A 148 -10.42 -18.50 0.21
N LYS A 149 -10.49 -19.79 -0.07
CA LYS A 149 -9.68 -20.81 0.61
C LYS A 149 -8.22 -20.65 0.21
N VAL A 150 -7.35 -20.70 1.19
CA VAL A 150 -5.89 -20.69 1.01
C VAL A 150 -5.40 -22.10 0.65
N ASP A 151 -4.57 -22.20 -0.40
CA ASP A 151 -3.93 -23.47 -0.79
C ASP A 151 -2.53 -23.59 -0.19
N PHE A 152 -1.79 -22.47 -0.10
CA PHE A 152 -0.43 -22.46 0.42
C PHE A 152 -0.15 -21.17 1.20
N CYS A 153 0.78 -21.27 2.17
CA CYS A 153 1.23 -20.17 3.00
C CYS A 153 2.76 -20.17 3.08
N GLU A 154 3.38 -19.07 2.74
CA GLU A 154 4.82 -18.81 2.83
C GLU A 154 5.08 -17.83 3.97
N TYR A 155 6.06 -18.13 4.84
CA TYR A 155 6.51 -17.20 5.87
C TYR A 155 7.61 -16.28 5.32
N ILE A 156 7.46 -14.99 5.54
CA ILE A 156 8.42 -13.94 5.22
C ILE A 156 9.04 -13.47 6.53
N GLU A 157 10.32 -13.70 6.71
CA GLU A 157 11.06 -13.31 7.92
C GLU A 157 11.28 -11.81 7.99
N ASP A 158 11.66 -11.19 6.86
CA ASP A 158 11.94 -9.76 6.76
C ASP A 158 11.50 -9.23 5.39
N ALA A 159 10.44 -8.42 5.38
CA ALA A 159 9.88 -7.87 4.15
C ALA A 159 10.85 -6.91 3.43
N TYR A 160 11.74 -6.22 4.18
CA TYR A 160 12.76 -5.36 3.60
C TYR A 160 13.76 -6.14 2.74
N THR A 161 14.27 -7.25 3.28
CA THR A 161 15.19 -8.14 2.57
C THR A 161 14.56 -8.71 1.30
N GLU A 162 13.31 -9.16 1.37
CA GLU A 162 12.57 -9.68 0.22
C GLU A 162 12.35 -8.62 -0.87
N LEU A 163 12.04 -7.38 -0.48
CA LEU A 163 11.89 -6.26 -1.42
C LEU A 163 13.21 -5.93 -2.11
N LEU A 164 14.34 -5.94 -1.39
CA LEU A 164 15.66 -5.71 -2.00
C LEU A 164 16.04 -6.83 -2.97
N LEU A 165 15.78 -8.08 -2.62
CA LEU A 165 16.00 -9.23 -3.52
C LEU A 165 15.12 -9.16 -4.77
N ALA A 166 13.87 -8.69 -4.63
CA ALA A 166 12.99 -8.49 -5.78
C ALA A 166 13.47 -7.34 -6.67
N GLU A 167 14.01 -6.25 -6.09
CA GLU A 167 14.63 -5.15 -6.85
C GLU A 167 15.87 -5.64 -7.62
N GLU A 168 16.77 -6.38 -6.97
CA GLU A 168 17.98 -6.95 -7.57
C GLU A 168 17.65 -7.83 -8.78
N LYS A 169 16.58 -8.62 -8.68
CA LYS A 169 16.07 -9.47 -9.78
C LYS A 169 15.31 -8.68 -10.87
N GLY A 170 15.12 -7.36 -10.72
CA GLY A 170 14.36 -6.52 -11.64
C GLY A 170 12.85 -6.78 -11.64
N LEU A 171 12.32 -7.48 -10.63
CA LEU A 171 10.89 -7.81 -10.51
C LEU A 171 10.06 -6.62 -10.02
N ILE A 172 10.66 -5.76 -9.21
CA ILE A 172 10.09 -4.49 -8.73
C ILE A 172 11.06 -3.34 -9.03
N LYS A 173 10.59 -2.13 -8.82
CA LYS A 173 11.39 -0.91 -8.92
C LYS A 173 11.32 -0.11 -7.63
N ILE A 174 12.45 0.33 -7.12
CA ILE A 174 12.53 1.22 -5.98
C ILE A 174 13.12 2.56 -6.42
N VAL A 175 12.35 3.63 -6.21
CA VAL A 175 12.79 5.00 -6.48
C VAL A 175 13.24 5.59 -5.15
N ARG A 176 14.55 5.77 -4.97
CA ARG A 176 15.14 6.33 -3.75
C ARG A 176 14.75 7.79 -3.58
N TYR A 177 14.72 8.25 -2.33
CA TYR A 177 14.28 9.60 -1.96
C TYR A 177 14.94 10.70 -2.78
N GLU A 178 16.27 10.66 -2.93
CA GLU A 178 17.05 11.68 -3.64
C GLU A 178 16.63 11.80 -5.11
N LYS A 179 16.21 10.71 -5.72
CA LYS A 179 15.70 10.70 -7.09
C LYS A 179 14.24 11.11 -7.16
N PHE A 180 13.44 10.68 -6.20
CA PHE A 180 12.01 11.01 -6.13
C PHE A 180 11.80 12.52 -5.93
N ILE A 181 12.51 13.11 -4.96
CA ILE A 181 12.27 14.50 -4.54
C ILE A 181 12.57 15.52 -5.64
N GLN A 182 13.49 15.21 -6.56
CA GLN A 182 13.83 16.10 -7.68
C GLN A 182 12.63 16.46 -8.55
N LYS A 183 11.63 15.60 -8.65
CA LYS A 183 10.45 15.78 -9.50
C LYS A 183 9.14 15.73 -8.72
N GLY A 184 9.17 15.14 -7.53
CA GLY A 184 7.98 14.84 -6.74
C GLY A 184 7.71 15.80 -5.58
N GLU A 185 8.61 16.73 -5.25
CA GLU A 185 8.52 17.56 -4.05
C GLU A 185 7.20 18.34 -3.92
N ALA A 186 6.86 19.12 -4.93
CA ALA A 186 5.65 19.94 -4.89
C ALA A 186 4.37 19.10 -4.77
N TRP A 187 4.35 17.97 -5.47
CA TRP A 187 3.26 17.01 -5.39
C TRP A 187 3.21 16.35 -4.01
N LEU A 188 4.34 15.91 -3.46
CA LEU A 188 4.44 15.29 -2.14
C LEU A 188 3.93 16.25 -1.05
N ARG A 189 4.39 17.50 -1.06
CA ARG A 189 3.95 18.53 -0.10
C ARG A 189 2.43 18.70 -0.13
N LYS A 190 1.83 18.74 -1.32
CA LYS A 190 0.38 18.83 -1.49
C LYS A 190 -0.33 17.60 -0.91
N VAL A 191 0.09 16.39 -1.29
CA VAL A 191 -0.55 15.13 -0.88
C VAL A 191 -0.45 14.92 0.63
N ILE A 192 0.73 15.13 1.23
CA ILE A 192 0.91 14.94 2.68
C ILE A 192 0.06 15.95 3.46
N ARG A 193 -0.10 17.18 2.98
CA ARG A 193 -0.99 18.15 3.60
C ARG A 193 -2.45 17.71 3.54
N GLU A 194 -2.92 17.29 2.36
CA GLU A 194 -4.28 16.80 2.17
C GLU A 194 -4.54 15.54 3.04
N GLU A 195 -3.60 14.61 3.10
CA GLU A 195 -3.70 13.43 3.98
C GLU A 195 -3.78 13.83 5.45
N TYR A 196 -2.97 14.78 5.89
CA TYR A 196 -2.96 15.25 7.26
C TYR A 196 -4.28 15.95 7.63
N GLU A 197 -4.81 16.79 6.76
CA GLU A 197 -6.05 17.57 6.97
C GLU A 197 -7.29 16.68 6.91
N ASN A 198 -7.32 15.68 6.01
CA ASN A 198 -8.48 14.81 5.81
C ASN A 198 -8.61 13.65 6.83
N ASN A 199 -7.59 13.43 7.65
CA ASN A 199 -7.57 12.33 8.61
C ASN A 199 -7.47 12.85 10.06
N PHE A 200 -8.18 13.93 10.39
CA PHE A 200 -8.17 14.52 11.74
C PHE A 200 -8.80 13.61 12.80
N ASP A 201 -9.65 12.68 12.42
CA ASP A 201 -10.27 11.66 13.27
C ASP A 201 -9.41 10.40 13.46
N HIS A 202 -8.22 10.35 12.84
CA HIS A 202 -7.23 9.27 12.97
C HIS A 202 -5.92 9.78 13.58
N PRO A 203 -5.86 9.98 14.89
CA PRO A 203 -4.73 10.66 15.55
C PRO A 203 -3.42 9.90 15.42
N GLU A 204 -3.44 8.56 15.39
CA GLU A 204 -2.25 7.73 15.16
C GLU A 204 -1.65 7.95 13.76
N TYR A 205 -2.49 8.11 12.74
CA TYR A 205 -2.03 8.39 11.39
C TYR A 205 -1.50 9.82 11.25
N GLN A 206 -2.20 10.81 11.81
CA GLN A 206 -1.68 12.18 11.87
C GLN A 206 -0.34 12.25 12.61
N PHE A 207 -0.20 11.50 13.72
CA PHE A 207 1.04 11.43 14.47
C PHE A 207 2.18 10.85 13.63
N PHE A 208 1.91 9.76 12.90
CA PHE A 208 2.86 9.20 11.93
C PHE A 208 3.30 10.24 10.90
N LEU A 209 2.35 10.94 10.27
CA LEU A 209 2.64 11.97 9.27
C LEU A 209 3.48 13.11 9.86
N LYS A 210 3.20 13.56 11.09
CA LYS A 210 4.03 14.54 11.80
C LYS A 210 5.45 14.04 12.01
N CYS A 211 5.63 12.78 12.41
CA CYS A 211 6.95 12.22 12.65
C CYS A 211 7.79 12.12 11.38
N LYS A 212 7.17 11.82 10.23
CA LYS A 212 7.88 11.59 8.97
C LYS A 212 7.97 12.82 8.06
N PHE A 213 7.04 13.79 8.20
CA PHE A 213 6.88 14.95 7.33
C PHE A 213 6.67 16.25 8.13
N SER A 214 7.44 16.41 9.23
CA SER A 214 7.29 17.55 10.16
C SER A 214 7.30 18.92 9.46
N GLU A 215 8.19 19.14 8.48
CA GLU A 215 8.31 20.40 7.75
C GLU A 215 7.03 20.73 6.94
N ILE A 216 6.25 19.72 6.55
CA ILE A 216 5.01 19.90 5.79
C ILE A 216 3.83 20.15 6.75
N THR A 217 3.75 19.36 7.82
CA THR A 217 2.61 19.37 8.75
C THR A 217 2.58 20.57 9.69
N ILE A 218 3.73 21.16 10.07
CA ILE A 218 3.81 22.38 10.87
C ILE A 218 3.05 23.54 10.23
N HIS A 219 3.08 23.65 8.90
CA HIS A 219 2.35 24.72 8.18
C HIS A 219 0.83 24.56 8.27
N CYS A 220 0.31 23.33 8.41
CA CYS A 220 -1.11 23.08 8.58
C CYS A 220 -1.63 23.58 9.93
N GLU A 221 -0.85 23.40 11.00
CA GLU A 221 -1.23 23.85 12.35
C GLU A 221 -1.28 25.37 12.46
N ASN A 222 -0.35 26.08 11.83
CA ASN A 222 -0.31 27.55 11.84
C ASN A 222 -1.46 28.21 11.07
N ILE A 223 -2.03 27.53 10.08
CA ILE A 223 -3.19 28.04 9.32
C ILE A 223 -4.47 27.89 10.15
N SER A 224 -4.61 26.78 10.90
CA SER A 224 -5.78 26.52 11.75
C SER A 224 -5.89 27.49 12.92
N ILE A 225 -4.77 28.01 13.43
CA ILE A 225 -4.74 28.98 14.56
C ILE A 225 -5.10 30.40 14.07
N ASN A 226 -4.89 30.72 12.79
CA ASN A 226 -5.11 32.05 12.22
C ASN A 226 -6.45 32.23 11.50
N SER A 227 -7.33 31.23 11.49
CA SER A 227 -8.70 31.39 10.99
C SER A 227 -9.54 32.11 12.05
N PRO A 228 -9.96 33.38 11.87
CA PRO A 228 -10.82 34.05 12.84
C PRO A 228 -12.16 33.33 12.85
N GLY A 229 -12.55 32.85 14.02
CA GLY A 229 -13.85 32.23 14.25
C GLY A 229 -14.96 33.15 13.74
N SER A 230 -15.69 32.67 12.73
CA SER A 230 -16.96 33.27 12.33
C SER A 230 -17.99 32.91 13.41
N HIS A 231 -18.29 33.93 14.22
CA HIS A 231 -19.47 33.97 15.08
C HIS A 231 -20.74 34.14 14.25
#